data_1b0272c62776e55cc90ee9f70779df7a
#
_entry.id   1b0272c62776e55cc90ee9f70779df7a
#
_cell.length_a   1.000
_cell.length_b   1.000
_cell.length_c   1.000
_cell.angle_alpha   90.00
_cell.angle_beta   90.00
_cell.angle_gamma   90.00
#
_symmetry.space_group_name_H-M   'P 1'
#
loop_
_entity.id
_entity.type
_entity.pdbx_description
1 polymer ?
#
loop_
_entity_poly.entity_id
_entity_poly.type
_entity_poly.pdbx_seq_one_letter_code
_entity_poly.pdbx_strand_id
1 'polypeptide(L)'
;MNTPMEQNVRLTNEEYDAVVAENGEVIQNDPLLEDAEGYQRLVGRLIYLTITRPDICYSVQILSQFMHKPKESRMEAALRVLRYLKREPGLGILMSSDNTLKLQAYCDSDWASCPMTRRSLTGYCIKLGESLISWKSNKKPTVSK
;
A
#
# COMPACT_ATOMS: atom_id res chain seq x y z
N MET A 1 8.14 -15.27 4.04
CA MET A 1 7.75 -13.87 3.74
C MET A 1 6.44 -13.63 4.43
N ASN A 2 6.45 -12.89 5.54
CA ASN A 2 5.28 -12.81 6.44
C ASN A 2 4.44 -11.54 6.24
N THR A 3 4.94 -10.57 5.46
CA THR A 3 4.26 -9.29 5.21
C THR A 3 4.19 -8.99 3.71
N PRO A 4 3.09 -8.35 3.24
CA PRO A 4 2.91 -8.01 1.83
C PRO A 4 3.92 -6.96 1.34
N MET A 5 4.48 -6.15 2.23
CA MET A 5 5.50 -5.13 1.94
C MET A 5 6.63 -5.20 2.97
N GLU A 6 7.82 -4.82 2.59
CA GLU A 6 8.94 -4.70 3.52
C GLU A 6 8.75 -3.51 4.46
N GLN A 7 9.10 -3.73 5.72
CA GLN A 7 9.15 -2.63 6.68
C GLN A 7 10.35 -1.74 6.35
N ASN A 8 10.16 -0.43 6.47
CA ASN A 8 11.19 0.59 6.28
C ASN A 8 11.68 0.83 4.83
N VAL A 9 11.12 0.19 3.82
CA VAL A 9 11.42 0.54 2.43
C VAL A 9 10.68 1.83 2.06
N ARG A 10 11.45 2.90 1.84
CA ARG A 10 10.93 4.19 1.37
C ARG A 10 10.90 4.19 -0.15
N LEU A 11 9.73 4.06 -0.71
CA LEU A 11 9.54 4.19 -2.15
C LEU A 11 9.49 5.68 -2.52
N THR A 12 10.36 6.11 -3.43
CA THR A 12 10.51 7.49 -3.88
C THR A 12 10.21 7.61 -5.38
N ASN A 13 10.00 8.78 -5.92
CA ASN A 13 9.88 9.05 -7.34
C ASN A 13 11.18 9.64 -7.90
N GLU A 14 11.26 9.72 -9.25
CA GLU A 14 12.42 10.24 -9.96
C GLU A 14 12.74 11.69 -9.55
N GLU A 15 11.72 12.54 -9.39
CA GLU A 15 11.86 13.95 -9.01
C GLU A 15 12.47 14.11 -7.60
N TYR A 16 12.04 13.29 -6.66
CA TYR A 16 12.58 13.29 -5.30
C TYR A 16 14.04 12.81 -5.30
N ASP A 17 14.34 11.76 -6.03
CA ASP A 17 15.70 11.22 -6.12
C ASP A 17 16.66 12.21 -6.76
N ALA A 18 16.24 12.98 -7.77
CA ALA A 18 17.06 14.03 -8.36
C ALA A 18 17.44 15.12 -7.34
N VAL A 19 16.46 15.56 -6.53
CA VAL A 19 16.71 16.55 -5.46
C VAL A 19 17.64 16.02 -4.38
N VAL A 20 17.50 14.75 -4.02
CA VAL A 20 18.33 14.09 -3.00
C VAL A 20 19.77 13.91 -3.53
N ALA A 21 19.93 13.57 -4.82
CA ALA A 21 21.23 13.49 -5.47
C ALA A 21 21.97 14.84 -5.50
N GLU A 22 21.26 15.93 -5.79
CA GLU A 22 21.82 17.30 -5.75
C GLU A 22 22.35 17.66 -4.36
N ASN A 23 21.75 17.09 -3.30
CA ASN A 23 22.20 17.28 -1.92
C ASN A 23 23.35 16.36 -1.49
N GLY A 24 23.90 15.55 -2.41
CA GLY A 24 25.07 14.71 -2.19
C GLY A 24 24.79 13.36 -1.50
N GLU A 25 23.54 12.94 -1.38
CA GLU A 25 23.20 11.62 -0.88
C GLU A 25 23.34 10.57 -1.99
N VAL A 26 23.83 9.38 -1.64
CA VAL A 26 23.98 8.26 -2.58
C VAL A 26 22.64 7.62 -2.83
N ILE A 27 22.14 7.74 -4.05
CA ILE A 27 20.90 7.09 -4.47
C ILE A 27 21.24 5.75 -5.10
N GLN A 28 20.50 4.71 -4.71
CA GLN A 28 20.56 3.42 -5.41
C GLN A 28 20.05 3.59 -6.85
N ASN A 29 20.76 2.99 -7.80
CA ASN A 29 20.32 2.97 -9.20
C ASN A 29 19.02 2.16 -9.31
N ASP A 30 17.90 2.86 -9.48
CA ASP A 30 16.54 2.30 -9.59
C ASP A 30 15.90 2.88 -10.86
N PRO A 31 16.15 2.27 -12.01
CA PRO A 31 15.69 2.80 -13.29
C PRO A 31 14.19 2.75 -13.44
N LEU A 32 13.68 3.55 -14.38
CA LEU A 32 12.29 3.51 -14.78
C LEU A 32 11.95 2.15 -15.40
N LEU A 33 10.79 1.64 -15.09
CA LEU A 33 10.29 0.39 -15.61
C LEU A 33 9.90 0.55 -17.08
N GLU A 34 10.40 -0.32 -17.95
CA GLU A 34 10.08 -0.31 -19.39
C GLU A 34 8.59 -0.64 -19.63
N ASP A 35 8.05 -1.67 -18.96
CA ASP A 35 6.63 -2.05 -19.05
C ASP A 35 5.77 -1.37 -17.96
N ALA A 36 5.57 -0.07 -18.08
CA ALA A 36 4.68 0.67 -17.18
C ALA A 36 3.22 0.19 -17.25
N GLU A 37 2.74 -0.26 -18.41
CA GLU A 37 1.39 -0.78 -18.56
C GLU A 37 1.19 -2.10 -17.82
N GLY A 38 2.18 -2.99 -17.82
CA GLY A 38 2.16 -4.22 -17.05
C GLY A 38 2.04 -3.95 -15.55
N TYR A 39 2.77 -2.95 -15.05
CA TYR A 39 2.64 -2.49 -13.67
C TYR A 39 1.24 -1.95 -13.36
N GLN A 40 0.70 -1.08 -14.23
CA GLN A 40 -0.64 -0.50 -14.06
C GLN A 40 -1.73 -1.59 -14.03
N ARG A 41 -1.65 -2.56 -14.94
CA ARG A 41 -2.57 -3.71 -14.97
C ARG A 41 -2.49 -4.54 -13.69
N LEU A 42 -1.27 -4.80 -13.21
CA LEU A 42 -1.05 -5.56 -11.98
C LEU A 42 -1.62 -4.82 -10.76
N VAL A 43 -1.24 -3.55 -10.57
CA VAL A 43 -1.72 -2.75 -9.43
C VAL A 43 -3.24 -2.55 -9.50
N GLY A 44 -3.82 -2.36 -10.69
CA GLY A 44 -5.27 -2.28 -10.88
C GLY A 44 -6.00 -3.53 -10.39
N ARG A 45 -5.48 -4.73 -10.69
CA ARG A 45 -6.03 -5.99 -10.16
C ARG A 45 -5.88 -6.10 -8.65
N LEU A 46 -4.74 -5.66 -8.10
CA LEU A 46 -4.52 -5.65 -6.65
C LEU A 46 -5.47 -4.68 -5.94
N ILE A 47 -5.75 -3.51 -6.53
CA ILE A 47 -6.75 -2.55 -6.00
C ILE A 47 -8.12 -3.23 -5.91
N TYR A 48 -8.55 -3.92 -6.96
CA TYR A 48 -9.83 -4.64 -6.93
C TYR A 48 -9.84 -5.73 -5.84
N LEU A 49 -8.73 -6.44 -5.66
CA LEU A 49 -8.62 -7.50 -4.67
C LEU A 49 -8.71 -7.00 -3.23
N THR A 50 -8.40 -5.72 -2.96
CA THR A 50 -8.56 -5.12 -1.62
C THR A 50 -10.00 -5.16 -1.10
N ILE A 51 -11.00 -5.39 -1.96
CA ILE A 51 -12.41 -5.58 -1.57
C ILE A 51 -12.62 -6.84 -0.72
N THR A 52 -11.79 -7.86 -0.90
CA THR A 52 -11.87 -9.12 -0.15
C THR A 52 -10.62 -9.42 0.68
N ARG A 53 -9.54 -8.66 0.46
CA ARG A 53 -8.23 -8.80 1.12
C ARG A 53 -7.82 -7.47 1.76
N PRO A 54 -8.37 -7.15 2.94
CA PRO A 54 -8.03 -5.92 3.67
C PRO A 54 -6.55 -5.84 4.08
N ASP A 55 -5.91 -6.97 4.26
CA ASP A 55 -4.50 -7.13 4.64
C ASP A 55 -3.51 -6.54 3.63
N ILE A 56 -3.87 -6.41 2.35
CA ILE A 56 -3.02 -5.79 1.34
C ILE A 56 -3.34 -4.31 1.06
N CYS A 57 -4.37 -3.73 1.69
CA CYS A 57 -4.82 -2.35 1.38
C CYS A 57 -3.72 -1.32 1.51
N TYR A 58 -2.91 -1.38 2.57
CA TYR A 58 -1.80 -0.46 2.78
C TYR A 58 -0.76 -0.55 1.66
N SER A 59 -0.31 -1.75 1.34
CA SER A 59 0.69 -2.00 0.30
C SER A 59 0.21 -1.52 -1.07
N VAL A 60 -1.03 -1.84 -1.40
CA VAL A 60 -1.65 -1.44 -2.68
C VAL A 60 -1.84 0.07 -2.76
N GLN A 61 -2.20 0.72 -1.65
CA GLN A 61 -2.30 2.19 -1.58
C GLN A 61 -0.95 2.87 -1.84
N ILE A 62 0.15 2.32 -1.33
CA ILE A 62 1.49 2.85 -1.62
C ILE A 62 1.83 2.64 -3.09
N LEU A 63 1.67 1.43 -3.63
CA LEU A 63 2.00 1.11 -5.01
C LEU A 63 1.19 1.96 -6.01
N SER A 64 -0.08 2.23 -5.73
CA SER A 64 -0.94 3.03 -6.60
C SER A 64 -0.46 4.47 -6.81
N GLN A 65 0.40 4.99 -5.93
CA GLN A 65 0.94 6.34 -6.06
C GLN A 65 1.98 6.47 -7.20
N PHE A 66 2.49 5.34 -7.70
CA PHE A 66 3.55 5.30 -8.71
C PHE A 66 3.08 4.80 -10.09
N MET A 67 1.77 4.87 -10.38
CA MET A 67 1.21 4.31 -11.61
C MET A 67 1.66 5.03 -12.88
N HIS A 68 2.01 6.32 -12.81
CA HIS A 68 2.40 7.10 -14.00
C HIS A 68 3.85 6.85 -14.44
N LYS A 69 4.77 6.77 -13.48
CA LYS A 69 6.21 6.56 -13.73
C LYS A 69 6.77 5.54 -12.74
N PRO A 70 6.42 4.25 -12.88
CA PRO A 70 6.94 3.22 -12.00
C PRO A 70 8.43 2.97 -12.28
N LYS A 71 9.17 2.63 -11.24
CA LYS A 71 10.53 2.14 -11.30
C LYS A 71 10.56 0.63 -11.15
N GLU A 72 11.68 -0.03 -11.46
CA GLU A 72 11.83 -1.48 -11.32
C GLU A 72 11.54 -1.98 -9.91
N SER A 73 12.01 -1.26 -8.90
CA SER A 73 11.74 -1.61 -7.49
C SER A 73 10.25 -1.62 -7.14
N ARG A 74 9.41 -0.86 -7.87
CA ARG A 74 7.94 -0.82 -7.66
C ARG A 74 7.30 -2.08 -8.21
N MET A 75 7.77 -2.56 -9.36
CA MET A 75 7.33 -3.84 -9.90
C MET A 75 7.73 -4.98 -8.96
N GLU A 76 8.94 -4.97 -8.44
CA GLU A 76 9.37 -5.98 -7.48
C GLU A 76 8.52 -5.97 -6.19
N ALA A 77 8.22 -4.78 -5.66
CA ALA A 77 7.31 -4.64 -4.52
C ALA A 77 5.89 -5.15 -4.83
N ALA A 78 5.37 -4.90 -6.03
CA ALA A 78 4.06 -5.43 -6.47
C ALA A 78 4.09 -6.97 -6.61
N LEU A 79 5.17 -7.54 -7.15
CA LEU A 79 5.39 -8.98 -7.22
C LEU A 79 5.52 -9.61 -5.84
N ARG A 80 6.07 -8.89 -4.86
CA ARG A 80 6.09 -9.34 -3.46
C ARG A 80 4.69 -9.49 -2.89
N VAL A 81 3.77 -8.55 -3.17
CA VAL A 81 2.35 -8.68 -2.79
C VAL A 81 1.74 -9.94 -3.41
N LEU A 82 2.04 -10.24 -4.69
CA LEU A 82 1.57 -11.48 -5.33
C LEU A 82 2.11 -12.74 -4.66
N ARG A 83 3.40 -12.76 -4.30
CA ARG A 83 4.01 -13.91 -3.58
C ARG A 83 3.36 -14.09 -2.20
N TYR A 84 3.04 -12.99 -1.52
CA TYR A 84 2.30 -13.02 -0.25
C TYR A 84 0.92 -13.64 -0.44
N LEU A 85 0.15 -13.19 -1.45
CA LEU A 85 -1.18 -13.71 -1.75
C LEU A 85 -1.17 -15.19 -2.14
N LYS A 86 -0.15 -15.66 -2.86
CA LYS A 86 0.00 -17.07 -3.26
C LYS A 86 0.17 -18.03 -2.07
N ARG A 87 0.62 -17.56 -0.92
CA ARG A 87 0.80 -18.42 0.26
C ARG A 87 -0.52 -18.86 0.87
N GLU A 88 -1.51 -17.96 0.84
CA GLU A 88 -2.84 -18.20 1.41
C GLU A 88 -3.91 -17.68 0.43
N PRO A 89 -4.11 -18.38 -0.69
CA PRO A 89 -5.02 -17.92 -1.74
C PRO A 89 -6.48 -17.95 -1.30
N GLY A 90 -6.81 -18.77 -0.30
CA GLY A 90 -8.17 -18.87 0.27
C GLY A 90 -8.44 -17.87 1.40
N LEU A 91 -7.46 -17.08 1.81
CA LEU A 91 -7.69 -16.07 2.84
C LEU A 91 -8.60 -14.96 2.31
N GLY A 92 -9.56 -14.55 3.11
CA GLY A 92 -10.52 -13.52 2.76
C GLY A 92 -11.26 -13.00 3.99
N ILE A 93 -12.36 -12.32 3.78
CA ILE A 93 -13.20 -11.80 4.85
C ILE A 93 -14.15 -12.89 5.33
N LEU A 94 -14.20 -13.09 6.64
CA LEU A 94 -15.21 -13.93 7.27
C LEU A 94 -16.41 -13.04 7.67
N MET A 95 -17.58 -13.36 7.15
CA MET A 95 -18.86 -12.80 7.60
C MET A 95 -19.45 -13.76 8.62
N SER A 96 -19.42 -13.39 9.89
CA SER A 96 -19.95 -14.20 10.98
C SER A 96 -21.47 -14.17 10.97
N SER A 97 -22.12 -15.30 11.29
CA SER A 97 -23.55 -15.39 11.56
C SER A 97 -23.94 -14.99 13.00
N ASP A 98 -22.98 -14.58 13.80
CA ASP A 98 -23.24 -14.09 15.17
C ASP A 98 -24.05 -12.81 15.12
N ASN A 99 -25.15 -12.78 15.89
CA ASN A 99 -26.08 -11.64 15.96
C ASN A 99 -25.63 -10.52 16.90
N THR A 100 -24.38 -10.49 17.32
CA THR A 100 -23.84 -9.42 18.19
C THR A 100 -23.75 -8.10 17.42
N LEU A 101 -24.65 -7.16 17.72
CA LEU A 101 -24.71 -5.83 17.09
C LEU A 101 -23.74 -4.82 17.74
N LYS A 102 -22.51 -5.24 18.04
CA LYS A 102 -21.48 -4.37 18.59
C LYS A 102 -20.65 -3.77 17.46
N LEU A 103 -20.76 -2.45 17.29
CA LEU A 103 -19.93 -1.72 16.34
C LEU A 103 -18.59 -1.34 16.99
N GLN A 104 -17.48 -1.67 16.31
CA GLN A 104 -16.11 -1.35 16.71
C GLN A 104 -15.38 -0.71 15.54
N ALA A 105 -14.70 0.41 15.80
CA ALA A 105 -13.89 1.09 14.81
C ALA A 105 -12.44 1.20 15.31
N TYR A 106 -11.50 0.88 14.42
CA TYR A 106 -10.07 1.00 14.65
C TYR A 106 -9.49 1.93 13.60
N CYS A 107 -8.61 2.81 13.99
CA CYS A 107 -7.89 3.67 13.06
C CYS A 107 -6.42 3.78 13.48
N ASP A 108 -5.58 3.94 12.48
CA ASP A 108 -4.14 4.15 12.65
C ASP A 108 -3.64 5.20 11.67
N SER A 109 -2.53 5.86 11.99
CA SER A 109 -1.96 6.90 11.17
C SER A 109 -0.43 6.90 11.25
N ASP A 110 0.21 6.58 10.13
CA ASP A 110 1.65 6.77 9.96
C ASP A 110 1.93 8.26 9.72
N TRP A 111 2.37 8.96 10.77
CA TRP A 111 2.61 10.39 10.74
C TRP A 111 3.74 10.75 9.77
N ALA A 112 3.45 11.68 8.83
CA ALA A 112 4.42 12.20 7.85
C ALA A 112 5.22 11.14 7.09
N SER A 113 4.67 9.94 6.92
CA SER A 113 5.37 8.74 6.40
C SER A 113 5.80 8.85 4.93
N CYS A 114 5.14 9.71 4.13
CA CYS A 114 5.51 9.90 2.75
C CYS A 114 6.77 10.78 2.64
N PRO A 115 7.93 10.26 2.19
CA PRO A 115 9.18 11.03 2.13
C PRO A 115 9.08 12.23 1.18
N MET A 116 8.34 12.10 0.08
CA MET A 116 8.21 13.13 -0.96
C MET A 116 7.29 14.29 -0.57
N THR A 117 6.21 14.03 0.16
CA THR A 117 5.16 15.03 0.42
C THR A 117 4.92 15.31 1.89
N ARG A 118 5.58 14.59 2.80
CA ARG A 118 5.38 14.67 4.26
C ARG A 118 3.92 14.49 4.69
N ARG A 119 3.11 13.85 3.85
CA ARG A 119 1.73 13.53 4.16
C ARG A 119 1.65 12.20 4.91
N SER A 120 0.71 12.12 5.83
CA SER A 120 0.44 10.92 6.59
C SER A 120 -0.39 9.92 5.80
N LEU A 121 -0.11 8.64 5.99
CA LEU A 121 -0.99 7.55 5.58
C LEU A 121 -1.89 7.19 6.75
N THR A 122 -3.19 7.05 6.49
CA THR A 122 -4.16 6.65 7.51
C THR A 122 -4.89 5.40 7.06
N GLY A 123 -5.15 4.52 8.00
CA GLY A 123 -5.99 3.36 7.82
C GLY A 123 -7.15 3.36 8.83
N TYR A 124 -8.25 2.73 8.44
CA TYR A 124 -9.30 2.37 9.37
C TYR A 124 -9.88 1.01 9.03
N CYS A 125 -10.45 0.37 10.03
CA CYS A 125 -11.32 -0.78 9.85
C CYS A 125 -12.51 -0.72 10.83
N ILE A 126 -13.67 -1.15 10.36
CA ILE A 126 -14.92 -1.18 11.13
C ILE A 126 -15.43 -2.61 11.16
N LYS A 127 -15.72 -3.09 12.35
CA LYS A 127 -16.33 -4.39 12.61
C LYS A 127 -17.75 -4.24 13.15
N LEU A 128 -18.64 -5.14 12.73
CA LEU A 128 -19.93 -5.37 13.37
C LEU A 128 -19.89 -6.80 13.94
N GLY A 129 -19.92 -6.91 15.26
CA GLY A 129 -19.58 -8.14 15.93
C GLY A 129 -18.19 -8.64 15.52
N GLU A 130 -18.09 -9.87 15.03
CA GLU A 130 -16.85 -10.45 14.52
C GLU A 130 -16.61 -10.19 13.03
N SER A 131 -17.58 -9.62 12.31
CA SER A 131 -17.49 -9.38 10.87
C SER A 131 -16.81 -8.04 10.56
N LEU A 132 -15.79 -8.04 9.69
CA LEU A 132 -15.20 -6.83 9.15
C LEU A 132 -16.09 -6.31 8.01
N ILE A 133 -16.67 -5.11 8.18
CA ILE A 133 -17.68 -4.56 7.26
C ILE A 133 -17.18 -3.36 6.44
N SER A 134 -16.13 -2.66 6.88
CA SER A 134 -15.56 -1.54 6.14
C SER A 134 -14.09 -1.35 6.50
N TRP A 135 -13.26 -1.02 5.51
CA TRP A 135 -11.85 -0.73 5.69
C TRP A 135 -11.33 0.13 4.56
N LYS A 136 -10.32 0.91 4.85
CA LYS A 136 -9.63 1.72 3.84
C LYS A 136 -8.24 2.11 4.33
N SER A 137 -7.29 2.19 3.39
CA SER A 137 -6.04 2.93 3.57
C SER A 137 -6.02 4.12 2.62
N ASN A 138 -5.60 5.28 3.09
CA ASN A 138 -5.59 6.49 2.29
C ASN A 138 -4.47 7.45 2.71
N LYS A 139 -3.92 8.18 1.75
CA LYS A 139 -2.97 9.26 1.98
C LYS A 139 -3.74 10.56 2.27
N LYS A 140 -3.41 11.23 3.35
CA LYS A 140 -4.04 12.50 3.70
C LYS A 140 -3.74 13.59 2.66
N PRO A 141 -4.70 14.45 2.32
CA PRO A 141 -4.46 15.57 1.42
C PRO A 141 -3.62 16.68 2.06
N THR A 142 -3.61 16.75 3.39
CA THR A 142 -2.88 17.76 4.17
C THR A 142 -1.48 17.29 4.52
N VAL A 143 -0.54 18.23 4.54
CA VAL A 143 0.83 18.01 5.01
C VAL A 143 0.85 18.07 6.54
N SER A 144 1.56 17.13 7.16
CA SER A 144 1.81 17.15 8.59
C SER A 144 2.85 18.25 8.92
N LYS A 145 2.49 19.17 9.78
CA LYS A 145 3.41 20.20 10.31
C LYS A 145 4.11 19.70 11.55
#